data_4fe3eff0745d9826c57fcfcc5de68d4d
#
_entry.id   4fe3eff0745d9826c57fcfcc5de68d4d
#
_cell.length_a   1.000
_cell.length_b   1.000
_cell.length_c   1.000
_cell.angle_alpha   90.00
_cell.angle_beta   90.00
_cell.angle_gamma   90.00
#
_symmetry.space_group_name_H-M   'P 1'
#
loop_
_entity.id
_entity.type
_entity.pdbx_description
1 polymer ?
#
loop_
_entity_poly.entity_id
_entity_poly.type
_entity_poly.pdbx_seq_one_letter_code
_entity_poly.pdbx_strand_id
1 'polypeptide(L)'
;MVAVFVVFLWPQFAFNYRMSIATIAAIINWTMIMITEMLFRKRVAAGDGPGELRGLRGDEALAKIQFKLPGWRWMPYVIIAFLALVAVLMCFSPSYRIALVAGVVWLAVLFAAYALTQRTGR
;
A
#
# COMPACT_ATOMS: atom_id res chain seq x y z
N MET A 1 -10.04 13.20 -24.51
CA MET A 1 -9.52 14.12 -25.53
C MET A 1 -8.26 14.84 -25.06
N VAL A 2 -8.22 15.55 -23.92
CA VAL A 2 -7.02 16.24 -23.42
C VAL A 2 -5.80 15.32 -23.24
N ALA A 3 -5.99 14.13 -22.69
CA ALA A 3 -4.91 13.15 -22.49
C ALA A 3 -4.25 12.69 -23.80
N VAL A 4 -5.04 12.55 -24.85
CA VAL A 4 -4.54 12.16 -26.19
C VAL A 4 -3.70 13.28 -26.78
N PHE A 5 -4.13 14.52 -26.58
CA PHE A 5 -3.42 15.71 -27.10
C PHE A 5 -2.06 15.88 -26.42
N VAL A 6 -2.00 15.69 -25.08
CA VAL A 6 -0.75 15.76 -24.30
C VAL A 6 0.23 14.65 -24.72
N VAL A 7 -0.28 13.44 -24.97
CA VAL A 7 0.57 12.31 -25.43
C VAL A 7 1.12 12.55 -26.84
N PHE A 8 0.35 13.21 -27.69
CA PHE A 8 0.79 13.50 -29.06
C PHE A 8 1.86 14.60 -29.11
N LEU A 9 1.75 15.63 -28.25
CA LEU A 9 2.69 16.74 -28.23
C LEU A 9 4.01 16.43 -27.52
N TRP A 10 3.99 15.60 -26.45
CA TRP A 10 5.17 15.23 -25.67
C TRP A 10 5.16 13.76 -25.28
N PRO A 11 5.38 12.82 -26.21
CA PRO A 11 5.24 11.40 -25.95
C PRO A 11 6.20 10.86 -24.88
N GLN A 12 7.44 11.36 -24.85
CA GLN A 12 8.47 10.90 -23.91
C GLN A 12 8.15 11.33 -22.45
N PHE A 13 7.71 12.57 -22.25
CA PHE A 13 7.32 13.05 -20.93
C PHE A 13 6.05 12.36 -20.44
N ALA A 14 5.05 12.20 -21.30
CA ALA A 14 3.80 11.53 -20.94
C ALA A 14 4.02 10.08 -20.53
N PHE A 15 4.92 9.36 -21.17
CA PHE A 15 5.26 7.98 -20.81
C PHE A 15 5.92 7.90 -19.44
N ASN A 16 6.96 8.73 -19.19
CA ASN A 16 7.68 8.74 -17.91
C ASN A 16 6.75 9.10 -16.73
N TYR A 17 5.88 10.09 -16.90
CA TYR A 17 4.92 10.47 -15.86
C TYR A 17 3.91 9.35 -15.56
N ARG A 18 3.38 8.69 -16.59
CA ARG A 18 2.45 7.57 -16.40
C ARG A 18 3.10 6.41 -15.67
N MET A 19 4.31 6.03 -16.06
CA MET A 19 5.07 4.96 -15.40
C MET A 19 5.36 5.32 -13.94
N SER A 20 5.76 6.55 -13.66
CA SER A 20 6.03 7.03 -12.31
C SER A 20 4.79 6.98 -11.41
N ILE A 21 3.64 7.44 -11.91
CA ILE A 21 2.37 7.40 -11.16
C ILE A 21 1.94 5.95 -10.92
N ALA A 22 2.02 5.08 -11.93
CA ALA A 22 1.68 3.67 -11.79
C ALA A 22 2.57 2.96 -10.76
N THR A 23 3.87 3.25 -10.76
CA THR A 23 4.81 2.66 -9.80
C THR A 23 4.50 3.09 -8.36
N ILE A 24 4.22 4.37 -8.14
CA ILE A 24 3.85 4.87 -6.81
C ILE A 24 2.53 4.27 -6.34
N ALA A 25 1.53 4.22 -7.21
CA ALA A 25 0.26 3.58 -6.89
C ALA A 25 0.44 2.10 -6.51
N ALA A 26 1.31 1.38 -7.22
CA ALA A 26 1.65 0.01 -6.90
C ALA A 26 2.34 -0.12 -5.53
N ILE A 27 3.32 0.73 -5.21
CA ILE A 27 4.02 0.73 -3.91
C ILE A 27 3.02 0.97 -2.77
N ILE A 28 2.13 1.96 -2.92
CA ILE A 28 1.10 2.27 -1.92
C ILE A 28 0.17 1.06 -1.73
N ASN A 29 -0.31 0.49 -2.83
CA ASN A 29 -1.23 -0.65 -2.78
C ASN A 29 -0.59 -1.88 -2.09
N TRP A 30 0.63 -2.24 -2.45
CA TRP A 30 1.34 -3.35 -1.83
C TRP A 30 1.65 -3.10 -0.36
N THR A 31 2.02 -1.86 0.01
CA THR A 31 2.24 -1.47 1.40
C THR A 31 0.96 -1.61 2.22
N MET A 32 -0.18 -1.16 1.69
CA MET A 32 -1.48 -1.30 2.36
C MET A 32 -1.88 -2.76 2.56
N ILE A 33 -1.64 -3.61 1.55
CA ILE A 33 -1.89 -5.06 1.65
C ILE A 33 -1.05 -5.67 2.78
N MET A 34 0.24 -5.35 2.86
CA MET A 34 1.13 -5.87 3.91
C MET A 34 0.72 -5.39 5.31
N ILE A 35 0.37 -4.12 5.46
CA ILE A 35 -0.11 -3.58 6.74
C ILE A 35 -1.41 -4.28 7.16
N THR A 36 -2.35 -4.44 6.25
CA THR A 36 -3.62 -5.12 6.52
C THR A 36 -3.41 -6.56 6.94
N GLU A 37 -2.53 -7.29 6.27
CA GLU A 37 -2.15 -8.66 6.60
C GLU A 37 -1.55 -8.74 8.02
N MET A 38 -0.63 -7.84 8.36
CA MET A 38 -0.03 -7.79 9.71
C MET A 38 -1.08 -7.49 10.78
N LEU A 39 -1.98 -6.54 10.54
CA LEU A 39 -3.06 -6.19 11.46
C LEU A 39 -4.06 -7.34 11.62
N PHE A 40 -4.42 -8.00 10.52
CA PHE A 40 -5.28 -9.17 10.55
C PHE A 40 -4.70 -10.28 11.43
N ARG A 41 -3.43 -10.63 11.23
CA ARG A 41 -2.74 -11.64 12.04
C ARG A 41 -2.67 -11.26 13.51
N LYS A 42 -2.41 -10.00 13.83
CA LYS A 42 -2.44 -9.50 15.22
C LYS A 42 -3.82 -9.66 15.85
N ARG A 43 -4.90 -9.34 15.14
CA ARG A 43 -6.27 -9.50 15.62
C ARG A 43 -6.63 -10.98 15.84
N VAL A 44 -6.27 -11.83 14.89
CA VAL A 44 -6.48 -13.28 15.01
C VAL A 44 -5.71 -13.85 16.20
N ALA A 45 -4.46 -13.45 16.42
CA ALA A 45 -3.68 -13.88 17.58
C ALA A 45 -4.25 -13.37 18.91
N ALA A 46 -4.94 -12.22 18.90
CA ALA A 46 -5.63 -11.69 20.08
C ALA A 46 -6.98 -12.39 20.38
N GLY A 47 -7.46 -13.29 19.49
CA GLY A 47 -8.72 -13.99 19.63
C GLY A 47 -9.92 -13.31 18.97
N ASP A 48 -9.68 -12.23 18.21
CA ASP A 48 -10.70 -11.45 17.51
C ASP A 48 -10.73 -11.81 16.00
N GLY A 49 -10.58 -13.10 15.73
CA GLY A 49 -10.63 -13.64 14.37
C GLY A 49 -12.07 -13.83 13.86
N PRO A 50 -12.31 -13.79 12.54
CA PRO A 50 -13.60 -14.05 11.94
C PRO A 50 -13.94 -15.55 11.95
N GLY A 51 -15.24 -15.87 12.04
CA GLY A 51 -15.76 -17.23 11.91
C GLY A 51 -15.15 -18.23 12.89
N GLU A 52 -14.62 -19.33 12.39
CA GLU A 52 -14.04 -20.42 13.18
C GLU A 52 -12.76 -20.04 13.97
N LEU A 53 -12.14 -18.91 13.66
CA LEU A 53 -10.96 -18.41 14.36
C LEU A 53 -11.35 -17.61 15.61
N ARG A 54 -12.64 -17.34 15.81
CA ARG A 54 -13.15 -16.58 16.95
C ARG A 54 -12.98 -17.37 18.25
N GLY A 55 -12.24 -16.80 19.19
CA GLY A 55 -11.97 -17.44 20.48
C GLY A 55 -10.70 -18.28 20.54
N LEU A 56 -10.08 -18.62 19.42
CA LEU A 56 -8.75 -19.20 19.38
C LEU A 56 -7.71 -18.10 19.60
N ARG A 57 -6.67 -18.37 20.39
CA ARG A 57 -5.63 -17.40 20.71
C ARG A 57 -4.23 -17.92 20.38
N GLY A 58 -3.35 -16.97 20.04
CA GLY A 58 -1.94 -17.25 19.84
C GLY A 58 -1.66 -18.17 18.64
N ASP A 59 -0.73 -19.10 18.85
CA ASP A 59 -0.23 -19.97 17.78
C ASP A 59 -1.28 -20.97 17.26
N GLU A 60 -2.27 -21.34 18.05
CA GLU A 60 -3.37 -22.22 17.61
C GLU A 60 -4.25 -21.51 16.57
N ALA A 61 -4.59 -20.24 16.80
CA ALA A 61 -5.36 -19.44 15.85
C ALA A 61 -4.59 -19.24 14.55
N LEU A 62 -3.30 -18.98 14.65
CA LEU A 62 -2.41 -18.81 13.49
C LEU A 62 -2.15 -20.14 12.77
N ALA A 63 -2.16 -21.28 13.49
CA ALA A 63 -2.00 -22.59 12.90
C ALA A 63 -3.18 -23.00 12.01
N LYS A 64 -4.38 -22.53 12.32
CA LYS A 64 -5.62 -22.82 11.59
C LYS A 64 -5.78 -21.98 10.32
N ILE A 65 -4.98 -20.93 10.15
CA ILE A 65 -4.93 -20.19 8.90
C ILE A 65 -4.32 -21.09 7.82
N GLN A 66 -5.12 -21.43 6.81
CA GLN A 66 -4.79 -22.41 5.76
C GLN A 66 -3.57 -22.00 4.90
N PHE A 67 -3.26 -20.71 4.84
CA PHE A 67 -2.16 -20.17 4.02
C PHE A 67 -0.97 -19.84 4.90
N LYS A 68 -0.04 -20.78 5.05
CA LYS A 68 1.24 -20.56 5.73
C LYS A 68 2.33 -20.31 4.70
N LEU A 69 2.75 -19.05 4.54
CA LEU A 69 4.02 -18.78 3.85
C LEU A 69 5.18 -19.28 4.71
N PRO A 70 6.14 -20.04 4.15
CA PRO A 70 7.36 -20.35 4.86
C PRO A 70 8.08 -19.04 5.22
N GLY A 71 8.43 -18.85 6.51
CA GLY A 71 9.04 -17.60 6.98
C GLY A 71 8.07 -16.44 7.24
N TRP A 72 6.77 -16.69 7.39
CA TRP A 72 5.71 -15.69 7.58
C TRP A 72 6.01 -14.60 8.63
N ARG A 73 6.87 -14.89 9.58
CA ARG A 73 7.21 -13.98 10.68
C ARG A 73 8.15 -12.83 10.22
N TRP A 74 9.02 -13.09 9.23
CA TRP A 74 10.01 -12.14 8.71
C TRP A 74 9.64 -11.56 7.35
N MET A 75 8.88 -12.31 6.56
CA MET A 75 8.51 -11.95 5.19
C MET A 75 7.85 -10.56 5.06
N PRO A 76 6.87 -10.17 5.91
CA PRO A 76 6.27 -8.85 5.81
C PRO A 76 7.28 -7.73 6.02
N TYR A 77 8.23 -7.91 6.93
CA TYR A 77 9.29 -6.91 7.18
C TYR A 77 10.25 -6.79 6.01
N VAL A 78 10.63 -7.91 5.39
CA VAL A 78 11.47 -7.92 4.20
C VAL A 78 10.79 -7.22 3.03
N ILE A 79 9.51 -7.48 2.82
CA ILE A 79 8.73 -6.84 1.74
C ILE A 79 8.61 -5.34 1.99
N ILE A 80 8.29 -4.92 3.21
CA ILE A 80 8.18 -3.49 3.56
C ILE A 80 9.55 -2.81 3.40
N ALA A 81 10.64 -3.44 3.85
CA ALA A 81 11.99 -2.91 3.68
C ALA A 81 12.37 -2.77 2.20
N PHE A 82 12.01 -3.75 1.38
CA PHE A 82 12.21 -3.70 -0.07
C PHE A 82 11.41 -2.56 -0.72
N LEU A 83 10.13 -2.41 -0.36
CA LEU A 83 9.31 -1.31 -0.87
C LEU A 83 9.84 0.06 -0.44
N ALA A 84 10.31 0.18 0.81
CA ALA A 84 10.95 1.38 1.31
C ALA A 84 12.25 1.68 0.54
N LEU A 85 13.07 0.66 0.26
CA LEU A 85 14.28 0.78 -0.55
C LEU A 85 13.95 1.31 -1.95
N VAL A 86 12.94 0.74 -2.62
CA VAL A 86 12.49 1.20 -3.94
C VAL A 86 12.02 2.65 -3.89
N ALA A 87 11.25 3.03 -2.86
CA ALA A 87 10.79 4.41 -2.68
C ALA A 87 11.97 5.38 -2.49
N VAL A 88 12.99 4.99 -1.71
CA VAL A 88 14.22 5.78 -1.53
C VAL A 88 14.99 5.92 -2.85
N LEU A 89 15.14 4.83 -3.60
CA LEU A 89 15.80 4.89 -4.92
C LEU A 89 15.06 5.81 -5.89
N MET A 90 13.73 5.85 -5.84
CA MET A 90 12.93 6.79 -6.63
C MET A 90 13.20 8.26 -6.25
N CYS A 91 13.54 8.56 -5.00
CA CYS A 91 13.90 9.92 -4.56
C CYS A 91 15.18 10.44 -5.24
N PHE A 92 16.11 9.57 -5.60
CA PHE A 92 17.35 9.95 -6.28
C PHE A 92 17.15 10.27 -7.77
N SER A 93 16.07 9.83 -8.37
CA SER A 93 15.80 10.09 -9.78
C SER A 93 14.92 11.34 -9.96
N PRO A 94 15.38 12.35 -10.70
CA PRO A 94 14.62 13.59 -10.92
C PRO A 94 13.24 13.38 -11.53
N SER A 95 13.12 12.39 -12.42
CA SER A 95 11.85 12.08 -13.10
C SER A 95 10.77 11.53 -12.16
N TYR A 96 11.16 10.90 -11.06
CA TYR A 96 10.22 10.30 -10.11
C TYR A 96 9.87 11.21 -8.93
N ARG A 97 10.64 12.29 -8.69
CA ARG A 97 10.36 13.25 -7.60
C ARG A 97 8.98 13.87 -7.69
N ILE A 98 8.57 14.27 -8.88
CA ILE A 98 7.27 14.90 -9.12
C ILE A 98 6.15 13.91 -8.80
N ALA A 99 6.31 12.65 -9.19
CA ALA A 99 5.34 11.60 -8.91
C ALA A 99 5.24 11.29 -7.41
N LEU A 100 6.37 11.30 -6.67
CA LEU A 100 6.38 11.14 -5.21
C LEU A 100 5.61 12.26 -4.52
N VAL A 101 5.85 13.51 -4.90
CA VAL A 101 5.13 14.66 -4.35
C VAL A 101 3.63 14.54 -4.66
N ALA A 102 3.27 14.21 -5.90
CA ALA A 102 1.88 14.00 -6.29
C ALA A 102 1.22 12.86 -5.49
N GLY A 103 1.94 11.75 -5.25
CA GLY A 103 1.46 10.63 -4.45
C GLY A 103 1.18 11.02 -2.99
N VAL A 104 2.10 11.74 -2.36
CA VAL A 104 1.94 12.24 -0.98
C VAL A 104 0.77 13.22 -0.87
N VAL A 105 0.68 14.16 -1.81
CA VAL A 105 -0.44 15.13 -1.87
C VAL A 105 -1.78 14.39 -2.03
N TRP A 106 -1.83 13.40 -2.92
CA TRP A 106 -3.04 12.59 -3.13
C TRP A 106 -3.46 11.83 -1.87
N LEU A 107 -2.50 11.21 -1.17
CA LEU A 107 -2.77 10.53 0.11
C LEU A 107 -3.27 11.52 1.17
N ALA A 108 -2.69 12.70 1.26
CA ALA A 108 -3.14 13.74 2.17
C ALA A 108 -4.59 14.17 1.88
N VAL A 109 -4.94 14.34 0.59
CA VAL A 109 -6.30 14.67 0.16
C VAL A 109 -7.29 13.55 0.52
N LEU A 110 -6.92 12.29 0.25
CA LEU A 110 -7.76 11.15 0.62
C LEU A 110 -7.96 11.03 2.14
N PHE A 111 -6.90 11.24 2.91
CA PHE A 111 -6.98 11.21 4.37
C PHE A 111 -7.84 12.35 4.92
N ALA A 112 -7.70 13.55 4.36
CA ALA A 112 -8.53 14.69 4.71
C ALA A 112 -10.01 14.46 4.36
N ALA A 113 -10.29 13.94 3.16
CA ALA A 113 -11.65 13.57 2.74
C ALA A 113 -12.26 12.52 3.66
N TYR A 114 -11.48 11.49 4.02
CA TYR A 114 -11.93 10.46 4.96
C TYR A 114 -12.23 11.04 6.34
N ALA A 115 -11.35 11.89 6.88
CA ALA A 115 -11.55 12.53 8.17
C ALA A 115 -12.78 13.45 8.20
N LEU A 116 -13.04 14.16 7.09
CA LEU A 116 -14.25 14.99 6.94
C LEU A 116 -15.52 14.13 6.88
N THR A 117 -15.51 13.05 6.13
CA THR A 117 -16.66 12.15 6.02
C THR A 117 -17.01 11.50 7.36
N GLN A 118 -16.02 11.14 8.16
CA GLN A 118 -16.27 10.62 9.52
C GLN A 118 -16.87 11.66 10.48
N ARG A 119 -16.56 12.96 10.29
CA ARG A 119 -17.13 14.02 11.11
C ARG A 119 -18.58 14.35 10.73
N THR A 120 -18.95 14.16 9.46
CA THR A 120 -20.30 14.47 8.96
C THR A 120 -21.29 13.32 9.19
N GLY A 121 -20.81 12.12 9.46
CA GLY A 121 -21.63 10.91 9.71
C GLY A 121 -21.95 10.65 11.19
N ARG A 122 -21.68 11.60 12.09
CA ARG A 122 -22.14 11.65 13.49
C ARG A 122 -23.17 12.77 13.63
#